data_e854ac452ff3cd7cdde7a11e4e7c833f
#
_entry.id   e854ac452ff3cd7cdde7a11e4e7c833f
#
_cell.length_a   1.000
_cell.length_b   1.000
_cell.length_c   1.000
_cell.angle_alpha   90.00
_cell.angle_beta   90.00
_cell.angle_gamma   90.00
#
_symmetry.space_group_name_H-M   'P 1'
#
loop_
_entity.id
_entity.type
_entity.pdbx_description
1 polymer ?
#
loop_
_entity_poly.entity_id
_entity_poly.type
_entity_poly.pdbx_seq_one_letter_code
_entity_poly.pdbx_strand_id
1 'polypeptide(L)'
;MGEVERHQLEELVRKILLEELGTKVGAKKVSKAGVASIALTSLDVRPEDRLDTGNPKDQVYTRDLLTLEESPRLGLGLMTMEKTTFPWHLDYDEIDYIIEGRLDILVGDEVMSAGPGEVLFIPKGSDIQFSVADKARFIYVTYPADWQNS
;
A
#
# COMPACT_ATOMS: atom_id res chain seq x y z
N MET A 1 1.64 41.39 -17.99
CA MET A 1 2.15 40.01 -18.14
C MET A 1 2.05 39.60 -19.61
N GLY A 2 3.16 39.20 -20.20
CA GLY A 2 3.20 38.78 -21.61
C GLY A 2 2.49 37.43 -21.81
N GLU A 3 2.13 37.13 -23.07
CA GLU A 3 1.45 35.87 -23.42
C GLU A 3 2.30 34.62 -23.06
N VAL A 4 3.63 34.70 -23.19
CA VAL A 4 4.55 33.61 -22.85
C VAL A 4 4.55 33.35 -21.36
N GLU A 5 4.57 34.38 -20.53
CA GLU A 5 4.52 34.24 -19.07
C GLU A 5 3.19 33.68 -18.61
N ARG A 6 2.10 34.10 -19.23
CA ARG A 6 0.75 33.58 -18.94
C ARG A 6 0.64 32.12 -19.28
N HIS A 7 1.16 31.72 -20.43
CA HIS A 7 1.18 30.31 -20.86
C HIS A 7 1.99 29.42 -19.92
N GLN A 8 3.17 29.91 -19.48
CA GLN A 8 4.01 29.18 -18.52
C GLN A 8 3.31 29.02 -17.18
N LEU A 9 2.59 30.06 -16.71
CA LEU A 9 1.83 29.98 -15.47
C LEU A 9 0.69 28.99 -15.59
N GLU A 10 -0.03 28.99 -16.71
CA GLU A 10 -1.12 28.02 -16.95
C GLU A 10 -0.61 26.58 -16.99
N GLU A 11 0.55 26.33 -17.60
CA GLU A 11 1.17 25.02 -17.61
C GLU A 11 1.59 24.58 -16.21
N LEU A 12 2.16 25.46 -15.43
CA LEU A 12 2.56 25.16 -14.04
C LEU A 12 1.35 24.83 -13.17
N VAL A 13 0.29 25.62 -13.27
CA VAL A 13 -0.96 25.38 -12.53
C VAL A 13 -1.56 24.04 -12.93
N ARG A 14 -1.59 23.73 -14.22
CA ARG A 14 -2.10 22.44 -14.71
C ARG A 14 -1.27 21.28 -14.19
N LYS A 15 0.05 21.40 -14.16
CA LYS A 15 0.96 20.39 -13.65
C LYS A 15 0.71 20.15 -12.15
N ILE A 16 0.59 21.20 -11.35
CA ILE A 16 0.31 21.11 -9.91
C ILE A 16 -1.05 20.44 -9.68
N LEU A 17 -2.07 20.82 -10.43
CA LEU A 17 -3.40 20.20 -10.32
C LEU A 17 -3.37 18.72 -10.68
N LEU A 18 -2.62 18.34 -11.72
CA LEU A 18 -2.47 16.94 -12.11
C LEU A 18 -1.70 16.13 -11.05
N GLU A 19 -0.70 16.71 -10.42
CA GLU A 19 0.04 16.06 -9.34
C GLU A 19 -0.85 15.89 -8.09
N GLU A 20 -1.59 16.92 -7.72
CA GLU A 20 -2.51 16.89 -6.57
C GLU A 20 -3.70 15.94 -6.79
N LEU A 21 -4.33 15.99 -7.96
CA LEU A 21 -5.49 15.18 -8.31
C LEU A 21 -5.09 13.82 -8.89
N GLY A 22 -3.89 13.72 -9.48
CA GLY A 22 -3.41 12.51 -10.13
C GLY A 22 -3.30 11.32 -9.19
N THR A 23 -2.97 11.55 -7.93
CA THR A 23 -2.96 10.49 -6.92
C THR A 23 -4.36 10.00 -6.56
N LYS A 24 -5.40 10.80 -6.83
CA LYS A 24 -6.80 10.47 -6.51
C LYS A 24 -7.61 10.05 -7.73
N VAL A 25 -7.29 10.59 -8.90
CA VAL A 25 -8.09 10.42 -10.13
C VAL A 25 -7.27 9.79 -11.25
N GLY A 26 -6.04 10.31 -11.53
CA GLY A 26 -5.21 9.83 -12.63
C GLY A 26 -4.56 8.48 -12.38
N ALA A 27 -4.16 8.19 -11.12
CA ALA A 27 -3.53 6.93 -10.74
C ALA A 27 -4.53 5.79 -10.59
N LYS A 28 -5.81 6.12 -10.37
CA LYS A 28 -6.88 5.13 -10.19
C LYS A 28 -8.07 5.53 -11.04
N LYS A 29 -8.54 4.58 -11.84
CA LYS A 29 -9.74 4.73 -12.67
C LYS A 29 -10.70 3.62 -12.34
N VAL A 30 -11.98 3.99 -12.12
CA VAL A 30 -13.04 3.03 -11.84
C VAL A 30 -14.12 3.18 -12.89
N SER A 31 -14.47 2.09 -13.56
CA SER A 31 -15.54 2.07 -14.56
C SER A 31 -16.92 2.13 -13.91
N LYS A 32 -17.96 2.36 -14.72
CA LYS A 32 -19.35 2.32 -14.23
C LYS A 32 -19.73 0.95 -13.67
N ALA A 33 -19.12 -0.10 -14.15
CA ALA A 33 -19.37 -1.47 -13.69
C ALA A 33 -18.49 -1.85 -12.46
N GLY A 34 -17.64 -0.95 -11.98
CA GLY A 34 -16.83 -1.19 -10.80
C GLY A 34 -15.46 -1.81 -11.07
N VAL A 35 -15.04 -1.92 -12.33
CA VAL A 35 -13.69 -2.38 -12.66
C VAL A 35 -12.70 -1.25 -12.41
N ALA A 36 -11.67 -1.51 -11.62
CA ALA A 36 -10.67 -0.51 -11.25
C ALA A 36 -9.31 -0.81 -11.88
N SER A 37 -8.64 0.23 -12.34
CA SER A 37 -7.26 0.19 -12.80
C SER A 37 -6.43 1.13 -11.93
N ILE A 38 -5.33 0.65 -11.36
CA ILE A 38 -4.52 1.40 -10.42
C ILE A 38 -3.07 1.40 -10.89
N ALA A 39 -2.53 2.59 -11.14
CA ALA A 39 -1.14 2.77 -11.55
C ALA A 39 -0.25 2.89 -10.31
N LEU A 40 0.29 1.78 -9.84
CA LEU A 40 1.12 1.73 -8.63
C LEU A 40 2.37 2.60 -8.71
N THR A 41 2.94 2.76 -9.91
CA THR A 41 4.13 3.59 -10.12
C THR A 41 3.87 5.08 -9.91
N SER A 42 2.59 5.49 -9.93
CA SER A 42 2.16 6.88 -9.69
C SER A 42 1.70 7.13 -8.27
N LEU A 43 1.79 6.13 -7.41
CA LEU A 43 1.33 6.20 -6.02
C LEU A 43 2.47 5.94 -5.05
N ASP A 44 2.33 6.53 -3.87
CA ASP A 44 3.21 6.23 -2.74
C ASP A 44 2.42 6.37 -1.44
N VAL A 45 2.99 5.87 -0.38
CA VAL A 45 2.47 6.09 0.97
C VAL A 45 2.74 7.53 1.39
N ARG A 46 1.92 8.03 2.31
CA ARG A 46 1.98 9.39 2.82
C ARG A 46 2.31 9.36 4.31
N PRO A 47 2.76 10.47 4.91
CA PRO A 47 3.03 10.51 6.35
C PRO A 47 1.83 10.08 7.21
N GLU A 48 0.60 10.44 6.81
CA GLU A 48 -0.63 10.06 7.50
C GLU A 48 -0.97 8.56 7.38
N ASP A 49 -0.31 7.82 6.49
CA ASP A 49 -0.52 6.39 6.29
C ASP A 49 0.28 5.53 7.28
N ARG A 50 0.98 6.15 8.21
CA ARG A 50 1.79 5.43 9.19
C ARG A 50 0.91 4.49 10.02
N LEU A 51 1.33 3.22 10.08
CA LEU A 51 0.65 2.21 10.89
C LEU A 51 1.12 2.29 12.35
N ASP A 52 0.17 2.26 13.27
CA ASP A 52 0.48 2.15 14.69
C ASP A 52 0.82 0.68 15.01
N THR A 53 2.11 0.41 15.18
CA THR A 53 2.61 -0.92 15.54
C THR A 53 2.81 -1.07 17.05
N GLY A 54 2.53 -0.01 17.81
CA GLY A 54 2.83 0.07 19.24
C GLY A 54 4.21 0.62 19.54
N ASN A 55 5.07 0.77 18.55
CA ASN A 55 6.40 1.36 18.67
C ASN A 55 6.50 2.59 17.75
N PRO A 56 6.68 3.81 18.31
CA PRO A 56 6.73 5.04 17.52
C PRO A 56 7.96 5.15 16.61
N LYS A 57 8.96 4.29 16.80
CA LYS A 57 10.17 4.25 15.97
C LYS A 57 9.99 3.41 14.72
N ASP A 58 8.96 2.57 14.65
CA ASP A 58 8.73 1.71 13.51
C ASP A 58 8.31 2.52 12.28
N GLN A 59 8.93 2.19 11.16
CA GLN A 59 8.66 2.84 9.88
C GLN A 59 7.83 1.90 9.01
N VAL A 60 6.54 1.88 9.26
CA VAL A 60 5.55 1.06 8.56
C VAL A 60 4.43 1.96 8.09
N TYR A 61 4.13 1.90 6.80
CA TYR A 61 3.08 2.71 6.17
C TYR A 61 2.17 1.81 5.35
N THR A 62 0.86 2.00 5.50
CA THR A 62 -0.16 1.25 4.77
C THR A 62 -1.15 2.22 4.15
N ARG A 63 -1.43 2.03 2.87
CA ARG A 63 -2.40 2.84 2.15
C ARG A 63 -3.37 1.94 1.42
N ASP A 64 -4.65 2.02 1.81
CA ASP A 64 -5.69 1.29 1.10
C ASP A 64 -5.87 1.87 -0.32
N LEU A 65 -5.90 0.98 -1.30
CA LEU A 65 -6.07 1.35 -2.71
C LEU A 65 -7.51 1.18 -3.18
N LEU A 66 -8.31 0.42 -2.45
CA LEU A 66 -9.74 0.24 -2.68
C LEU A 66 -10.49 0.56 -1.39
N THR A 67 -11.63 1.24 -1.53
CA THR A 67 -12.53 1.47 -0.39
C THR A 67 -13.41 0.24 -0.16
N LEU A 68 -14.02 0.12 1.02
CA LEU A 68 -14.98 -0.96 1.30
C LEU A 68 -16.21 -0.88 0.41
N GLU A 69 -16.57 0.31 -0.03
CA GLU A 69 -17.67 0.50 -0.98
C GLU A 69 -17.32 -0.05 -2.37
N GLU A 70 -16.08 0.21 -2.82
CA GLU A 70 -15.60 -0.29 -4.13
C GLU A 70 -15.36 -1.79 -4.10
N SER A 71 -14.85 -2.30 -2.98
CA SER A 71 -14.50 -3.70 -2.81
C SER A 71 -14.88 -4.17 -1.41
N PRO A 72 -16.12 -4.64 -1.24
CA PRO A 72 -16.60 -5.05 0.08
C PRO A 72 -16.01 -6.37 0.59
N ARG A 73 -15.44 -7.18 -0.28
CA ARG A 73 -14.88 -8.49 0.09
C ARG A 73 -13.38 -8.54 0.16
N LEU A 74 -12.69 -7.90 -0.81
CA LEU A 74 -11.23 -7.95 -0.91
C LEU A 74 -10.63 -6.60 -0.54
N GLY A 75 -9.69 -6.61 0.39
CA GLY A 75 -8.84 -5.46 0.66
C GLY A 75 -7.66 -5.47 -0.31
N LEU A 76 -7.25 -4.30 -0.76
CA LEU A 76 -6.04 -4.10 -1.55
C LEU A 76 -5.36 -2.84 -1.06
N GLY A 77 -4.08 -2.95 -0.76
CA GLY A 77 -3.31 -1.81 -0.31
C GLY A 77 -1.85 -1.87 -0.69
N LEU A 78 -1.20 -0.74 -0.49
CA LEU A 78 0.24 -0.57 -0.65
C LEU A 78 0.87 -0.45 0.73
N MET A 79 1.95 -1.20 0.96
CA MET A 79 2.68 -1.18 2.22
C MET A 79 4.15 -0.94 1.96
N THR A 80 4.75 -0.09 2.77
CA THR A 80 6.20 0.11 2.80
C THR A 80 6.70 -0.10 4.21
N MET A 81 7.88 -0.67 4.31
CA MET A 81 8.57 -0.87 5.59
C MET A 81 10.06 -0.55 5.44
N GLU A 82 10.64 -0.01 6.48
CA GLU A 82 12.07 0.27 6.53
C GLU A 82 12.61 -0.08 7.91
N LYS A 83 13.61 -0.98 7.94
CA LYS A 83 14.37 -1.34 9.15
C LYS A 83 13.48 -1.57 10.36
N THR A 84 12.47 -2.42 10.20
CA THR A 84 11.44 -2.63 11.20
C THR A 84 11.06 -4.10 11.29
N THR A 85 10.83 -4.56 12.50
CA THR A 85 10.24 -5.87 12.80
C THR A 85 9.14 -5.65 13.82
N PHE A 86 7.92 -6.08 13.52
CA PHE A 86 6.80 -5.91 14.45
C PHE A 86 5.88 -7.12 14.44
N PRO A 87 5.28 -7.48 15.60
CA PRO A 87 4.35 -8.61 15.70
C PRO A 87 2.98 -8.21 15.15
N TRP A 88 2.31 -9.17 14.54
CA TRP A 88 0.97 -8.97 14.00
C TRP A 88 0.18 -10.26 14.05
N HIS A 89 -1.05 -10.17 14.53
CA HIS A 89 -2.03 -11.27 14.46
C HIS A 89 -2.99 -10.99 13.31
N LEU A 90 -3.21 -11.98 12.44
CA LEU A 90 -4.09 -11.81 11.29
C LEU A 90 -5.45 -12.45 11.55
N ASP A 91 -6.50 -11.63 11.58
CA ASP A 91 -7.89 -12.09 11.62
C ASP A 91 -8.47 -12.24 10.18
N TYR A 92 -7.60 -12.36 9.20
CA TYR A 92 -7.91 -12.42 7.78
C TYR A 92 -6.81 -13.19 7.04
N ASP A 93 -7.13 -13.63 5.82
CA ASP A 93 -6.10 -14.16 4.92
C ASP A 93 -5.41 -13.01 4.20
N GLU A 94 -4.11 -13.12 4.00
CA GLU A 94 -3.33 -12.09 3.30
C GLU A 94 -2.40 -12.68 2.27
N ILE A 95 -2.32 -12.00 1.12
CA ILE A 95 -1.31 -12.24 0.08
C ILE A 95 -0.49 -10.98 -0.06
N ASP A 96 0.83 -11.11 -0.01
CA ASP A 96 1.77 -10.00 -0.25
C ASP A 96 2.55 -10.26 -1.54
N TYR A 97 2.50 -9.31 -2.47
CA TYR A 97 3.30 -9.33 -3.69
C TYR A 97 4.40 -8.27 -3.57
N ILE A 98 5.65 -8.70 -3.61
CA ILE A 98 6.80 -7.82 -3.37
C ILE A 98 7.18 -7.10 -4.66
N ILE A 99 7.20 -5.78 -4.61
CA ILE A 99 7.59 -4.91 -5.73
C ILE A 99 9.09 -4.58 -5.65
N GLU A 100 9.54 -4.16 -4.48
CA GLU A 100 10.93 -3.76 -4.22
C GLU A 100 11.38 -4.24 -2.85
N GLY A 101 12.66 -4.54 -2.73
CA GLY A 101 13.25 -4.93 -1.46
C GLY A 101 12.98 -6.38 -1.11
N ARG A 102 12.91 -6.67 0.19
CA ARG A 102 12.71 -8.02 0.70
C ARG A 102 11.85 -7.98 1.95
N LEU A 103 10.84 -8.82 2.00
CA LEU A 103 9.99 -9.01 3.16
C LEU A 103 10.23 -10.39 3.75
N ASP A 104 10.44 -10.44 5.05
CA ASP A 104 10.53 -11.67 5.83
C ASP A 104 9.30 -11.78 6.73
N ILE A 105 8.73 -12.97 6.80
CA ILE A 105 7.68 -13.31 7.77
C ILE A 105 8.27 -14.30 8.75
N LEU A 106 8.33 -13.89 10.02
CA LEU A 106 8.81 -14.74 11.10
C LEU A 106 7.60 -15.45 11.70
N VAL A 107 7.58 -16.76 11.64
CA VAL A 107 6.49 -17.59 12.15
C VAL A 107 7.08 -18.76 12.94
N GLY A 108 6.89 -18.75 14.27
CA GLY A 108 7.56 -19.70 15.15
C GLY A 108 9.08 -19.56 15.04
N ASP A 109 9.74 -20.65 14.73
CA ASP A 109 11.20 -20.70 14.52
C ASP A 109 11.59 -20.67 13.03
N GLU A 110 10.63 -20.41 12.14
CA GLU A 110 10.83 -20.37 10.70
C GLU A 110 10.82 -18.92 10.17
N VAL A 111 11.53 -18.71 9.08
CA VAL A 111 11.53 -17.45 8.34
C VAL A 111 11.13 -17.73 6.89
N MET A 112 10.05 -17.10 6.45
CA MET A 112 9.60 -17.17 5.07
C MET A 112 9.91 -15.83 4.42
N SER A 113 10.66 -15.84 3.33
CA SER A 113 11.16 -14.63 2.69
C SER A 113 10.68 -14.52 1.25
N ALA A 114 10.46 -13.29 0.82
CA ALA A 114 10.14 -12.98 -0.57
C ALA A 114 10.83 -11.69 -1.01
N GLY A 115 11.37 -11.71 -2.23
CA GLY A 115 11.92 -10.56 -2.91
C GLY A 115 11.06 -10.14 -4.10
N PRO A 116 11.55 -9.19 -4.93
CA PRO A 116 10.75 -8.65 -6.04
C PRO A 116 10.20 -9.73 -6.97
N GLY A 117 8.91 -9.64 -7.27
CA GLY A 117 8.23 -10.60 -8.13
C GLY A 117 7.77 -11.87 -7.41
N GLU A 118 8.05 -12.00 -6.12
CA GLU A 118 7.63 -13.15 -5.32
C GLU A 118 6.44 -12.82 -4.43
N VAL A 119 5.74 -13.86 -3.98
CA VAL A 119 4.49 -13.76 -3.23
C VAL A 119 4.62 -14.52 -1.92
N LEU A 120 4.07 -13.93 -0.85
CA LEU A 120 3.86 -14.59 0.43
C LEU A 120 2.36 -14.77 0.67
N PHE A 121 1.99 -15.89 1.26
CA PHE A 121 0.63 -16.13 1.73
C PHE A 121 0.65 -16.34 3.24
N ILE A 122 -0.23 -15.62 3.94
CA ILE A 122 -0.37 -15.71 5.39
C ILE A 122 -1.83 -16.07 5.68
N PRO A 123 -2.12 -17.28 6.20
CA PRO A 123 -3.48 -17.69 6.49
C PRO A 123 -4.06 -16.98 7.72
N LYS A 124 -5.37 -16.82 7.72
CA LYS A 124 -6.12 -16.30 8.87
C LYS A 124 -5.78 -17.08 10.13
N GLY A 125 -5.64 -16.37 11.25
CA GLY A 125 -5.31 -16.93 12.54
C GLY A 125 -3.81 -17.04 12.82
N SER A 126 -2.97 -16.57 11.89
CA SER A 126 -1.52 -16.61 12.07
C SER A 126 -1.05 -15.53 13.04
N ASP A 127 -0.12 -15.91 13.92
CA ASP A 127 0.66 -14.99 14.73
C ASP A 127 2.07 -14.94 14.14
N ILE A 128 2.43 -13.80 13.57
CA ILE A 128 3.69 -13.63 12.85
C ILE A 128 4.38 -12.34 13.26
N GLN A 129 5.58 -12.16 12.75
CA GLN A 129 6.22 -10.86 12.72
C GLN A 129 6.53 -10.49 11.28
N PHE A 130 6.14 -9.29 10.86
CA PHE A 130 6.65 -8.69 9.63
C PHE A 130 8.04 -8.17 9.91
N SER A 131 9.01 -8.48 9.06
CA SER A 131 10.39 -8.07 9.26
C SER A 131 11.03 -7.62 7.95
N VAL A 132 11.59 -6.42 7.97
CA VAL A 132 12.32 -5.85 6.84
C VAL A 132 13.65 -5.31 7.36
N ALA A 133 14.75 -5.86 6.85
CA ALA A 133 16.08 -5.48 7.31
C ALA A 133 16.52 -4.13 6.77
N ASP A 134 16.16 -3.79 5.54
CA ASP A 134 16.50 -2.53 4.89
C ASP A 134 15.23 -1.81 4.44
N LYS A 135 14.72 -2.12 3.26
CA LYS A 135 13.49 -1.53 2.71
C LYS A 135 12.67 -2.59 2.00
N ALA A 136 11.35 -2.41 2.02
CA ALA A 136 10.45 -3.20 1.20
C ALA A 136 9.25 -2.36 0.80
N ARG A 137 8.77 -2.61 -0.42
CA ARG A 137 7.55 -2.05 -0.97
C ARG A 137 6.77 -3.19 -1.58
N PHE A 138 5.53 -3.37 -1.14
CA PHE A 138 4.71 -4.49 -1.56
C PHE A 138 3.23 -4.13 -1.50
N ILE A 139 2.43 -4.85 -2.29
CA ILE A 139 0.98 -4.76 -2.18
C ILE A 139 0.48 -5.91 -1.31
N TYR A 140 -0.55 -5.65 -0.54
CA TYR A 140 -1.27 -6.67 0.21
C TYR A 140 -2.69 -6.81 -0.31
N VAL A 141 -3.15 -8.05 -0.36
CA VAL A 141 -4.54 -8.41 -0.65
C VAL A 141 -5.07 -9.15 0.57
N THR A 142 -6.20 -8.72 1.11
CA THR A 142 -6.78 -9.31 2.32
C THR A 142 -8.20 -9.77 2.08
N TYR A 143 -8.60 -10.83 2.80
CA TYR A 143 -9.98 -11.32 2.84
C TYR A 143 -10.33 -11.77 4.26
N PRO A 144 -11.43 -11.26 4.83
CA PRO A 144 -12.33 -10.22 4.29
C PRO A 144 -11.75 -8.82 4.41
N ALA A 145 -12.18 -7.90 3.54
CA ALA A 145 -11.76 -6.52 3.57
C ALA A 145 -12.17 -5.79 4.87
N ASP A 146 -13.30 -6.17 5.43
CA ASP A 146 -13.86 -5.58 6.65
C ASP A 146 -13.50 -6.35 7.93
N TRP A 147 -12.33 -6.96 7.95
CA TRP A 147 -11.88 -7.79 9.08
C TRP A 147 -11.90 -7.05 10.43
N GLN A 148 -11.76 -5.72 10.42
CA GLN A 148 -11.80 -4.91 11.66
C GLN A 148 -13.19 -4.86 12.28
N ASN A 149 -14.23 -5.14 11.49
CA ASN A 149 -15.63 -5.07 11.92
C ASN A 149 -16.28 -6.46 12.12
N SER A 150 -15.50 -7.51 11.95
CA SER A 150 -15.99 -8.88 12.09
C SER A 150 -15.62 -9.51 13.44
#